data_203454e2cb43b6b7f943632f6c2c9c9b
#
_entry.id   203454e2cb43b6b7f943632f6c2c9c9b
#
_cell.length_a   1.000
_cell.length_b   1.000
_cell.length_c   1.000
_cell.angle_alpha   90.00
_cell.angle_beta   90.00
_cell.angle_gamma   90.00
#
_symmetry.space_group_name_H-M   'P 1'
#
loop_
_entity.id
_entity.type
_entity.pdbx_description
1 polymer ?
#
loop_
_entity_poly.entity_id
_entity_poly.type
_entity_poly.pdbx_seq_one_letter_code
_entity_poly.pdbx_strand_id
1 'polypeptide(L)'
;MSEAVWPSALFIGFLIVQRLAELALARRNTARLLARGAVEHGAAHYPLIVALHASWLAAIALLGWGEPVRPFWLAIFVLLQALRLWILGTLGPRWTTRIIVLDEPLVRRGPFRVLRHPNYTLVVAEIAVAPLVLGLGWVALVFSALNAAVLGIRIRSENAALYPR
;
A
#
# COMPACT_ATOMS: atom_id res chain seq x y z
N MET A 1 -29.54 -5.77 -14.04
CA MET A 1 -28.40 -5.33 -13.22
C MET A 1 -28.38 -3.81 -13.32
N SER A 2 -28.49 -3.12 -12.19
CA SER A 2 -28.60 -1.65 -12.18
C SER A 2 -27.31 -1.01 -12.72
N GLU A 3 -27.40 0.12 -13.39
CA GLU A 3 -26.26 0.88 -13.95
C GLU A 3 -25.18 1.20 -12.89
N ALA A 4 -25.55 1.24 -11.59
CA ALA A 4 -24.66 1.51 -10.48
C ALA A 4 -23.68 0.34 -10.14
N VAL A 5 -23.96 -0.89 -10.54
CA VAL A 5 -23.12 -2.06 -10.20
C VAL A 5 -21.79 -2.06 -10.98
N TRP A 6 -21.82 -1.65 -12.24
CA TRP A 6 -20.62 -1.69 -13.08
C TRP A 6 -19.48 -0.79 -12.61
N PRO A 7 -19.72 0.49 -12.21
CA PRO A 7 -18.64 1.34 -11.74
C PRO A 7 -17.97 0.82 -10.46
N SER A 8 -18.77 0.35 -9.49
CA SER A 8 -18.21 -0.22 -8.25
C SER A 8 -17.44 -1.53 -8.53
N ALA A 9 -17.98 -2.42 -9.37
CA ALA A 9 -17.32 -3.66 -9.74
C ALA A 9 -15.98 -3.41 -10.45
N LEU A 10 -15.92 -2.42 -11.37
CA LEU A 10 -14.67 -2.02 -12.03
C LEU A 10 -13.66 -1.45 -11.04
N PHE A 11 -14.08 -0.58 -10.12
CA PHE A 11 -13.21 -0.02 -9.11
C PHE A 11 -12.65 -1.10 -8.16
N ILE A 12 -13.50 -2.00 -7.66
CA ILE A 12 -13.10 -3.13 -6.82
C ILE A 12 -12.15 -4.05 -7.58
N GLY A 13 -12.49 -4.39 -8.83
CA GLY A 13 -11.65 -5.21 -9.70
C GLY A 13 -10.27 -4.59 -9.91
N PHE A 14 -10.21 -3.27 -10.15
CA PHE A 14 -8.97 -2.54 -10.25
C PHE A 14 -8.13 -2.67 -8.96
N LEU A 15 -8.73 -2.46 -7.78
CA LEU A 15 -8.03 -2.59 -6.50
C LEU A 15 -7.43 -3.99 -6.32
N ILE A 16 -8.21 -5.04 -6.62
CA ILE A 16 -7.76 -6.43 -6.49
C ILE A 16 -6.59 -6.70 -7.43
N VAL A 17 -6.73 -6.37 -8.72
CA VAL A 17 -5.70 -6.60 -9.73
C VAL A 17 -4.42 -5.84 -9.38
N GLN A 18 -4.55 -4.57 -8.98
CA GLN A 18 -3.42 -3.75 -8.56
C GLN A 18 -2.67 -4.40 -7.38
N ARG A 19 -3.38 -4.82 -6.32
CA ARG A 19 -2.75 -5.44 -5.16
C ARG A 19 -2.06 -6.76 -5.49
N LEU A 20 -2.65 -7.57 -6.36
CA LEU A 20 -2.02 -8.81 -6.82
C LEU A 20 -0.76 -8.53 -7.66
N ALA A 21 -0.83 -7.57 -8.57
CA ALA A 21 0.33 -7.16 -9.38
C ALA A 21 1.47 -6.60 -8.52
N GLU A 22 1.16 -5.74 -7.54
CA GLU A 22 2.14 -5.22 -6.59
C GLU A 22 2.76 -6.34 -5.76
N LEU A 23 1.97 -7.30 -5.29
CA LEU A 23 2.47 -8.44 -4.53
C LEU A 23 3.40 -9.32 -5.37
N ALA A 24 3.06 -9.57 -6.63
CA ALA A 24 3.91 -10.31 -7.57
C ALA A 24 5.23 -9.57 -7.82
N LEU A 25 5.18 -8.25 -8.06
CA LEU A 25 6.36 -7.41 -8.22
C LEU A 25 7.23 -7.42 -6.96
N ALA A 26 6.62 -7.26 -5.78
CA ALA A 26 7.34 -7.27 -4.50
C ALA A 26 8.03 -8.61 -4.24
N ARG A 27 7.37 -9.73 -4.51
CA ARG A 27 7.96 -11.07 -4.39
C ARG A 27 9.17 -11.24 -5.29
N ARG A 28 9.05 -10.83 -6.56
CA ARG A 28 10.16 -10.87 -7.53
C ARG A 28 11.34 -10.00 -7.06
N ASN A 29 11.07 -8.78 -6.61
CA ASN A 29 12.11 -7.87 -6.14
C ASN A 29 12.77 -8.38 -4.86
N THR A 30 11.98 -8.89 -3.90
CA THR A 30 12.50 -9.50 -2.67
C THR A 30 13.45 -10.65 -2.97
N ALA A 31 13.06 -11.59 -3.84
CA ALA A 31 13.91 -12.71 -4.21
C ALA A 31 15.25 -12.25 -4.84
N ARG A 32 15.20 -11.23 -5.70
CA ARG A 32 16.40 -10.65 -6.32
C ARG A 32 17.31 -9.95 -5.31
N LEU A 33 16.74 -9.21 -4.35
CA LEU A 33 17.53 -8.53 -3.33
C LEU A 33 18.19 -9.52 -2.39
N LEU A 34 17.46 -10.56 -1.94
CA LEU A 34 18.02 -11.62 -1.10
C LEU A 34 19.16 -12.38 -1.80
N ALA A 35 19.01 -12.67 -3.11
CA ALA A 35 20.09 -13.29 -3.90
C ALA A 35 21.34 -12.40 -4.03
N ARG A 36 21.24 -11.08 -3.76
CA ARG A 36 22.35 -10.12 -3.71
C ARG A 36 22.93 -9.94 -2.30
N GLY A 37 22.49 -10.72 -1.33
CA GLY A 37 22.96 -10.65 0.06
C GLY A 37 22.19 -9.67 0.94
N ALA A 38 21.02 -9.17 0.49
CA ALA A 38 20.17 -8.36 1.35
C ALA A 38 19.60 -9.16 2.53
N VAL A 39 19.32 -8.49 3.64
CA VAL A 39 18.78 -9.09 4.86
C VAL A 39 17.34 -8.62 5.08
N GLU A 40 16.45 -9.56 5.42
CA GLU A 40 15.07 -9.26 5.82
C GLU A 40 14.99 -8.89 7.29
N HIS A 41 14.34 -7.77 7.61
CA HIS A 41 14.07 -7.32 8.97
C HIS A 41 12.56 -7.31 9.25
N GLY A 42 12.19 -7.54 10.52
CA GLY A 42 10.78 -7.46 10.95
C GLY A 42 9.85 -8.47 10.29
N ALA A 43 10.35 -9.65 9.91
CA ALA A 43 9.54 -10.71 9.30
C ALA A 43 8.34 -11.13 10.17
N ALA A 44 8.47 -11.07 11.50
CA ALA A 44 7.45 -11.49 12.44
C ALA A 44 6.13 -10.69 12.36
N HIS A 45 6.19 -9.39 12.01
CA HIS A 45 4.99 -8.56 11.90
C HIS A 45 4.42 -8.49 10.46
N TYR A 46 5.10 -9.06 9.48
CA TYR A 46 4.65 -9.03 8.09
C TYR A 46 3.29 -9.72 7.87
N PRO A 47 2.98 -10.88 8.49
CA PRO A 47 1.66 -11.50 8.37
C PRO A 47 0.51 -10.58 8.83
N LEU A 48 0.74 -9.75 9.86
CA LEU A 48 -0.25 -8.78 10.34
C LEU A 48 -0.57 -7.72 9.28
N ILE A 49 0.45 -7.26 8.55
CA ILE A 49 0.27 -6.31 7.45
C ILE A 49 -0.54 -6.95 6.31
N VAL A 50 -0.23 -8.19 5.96
CA VAL A 50 -0.96 -8.93 4.93
C VAL A 50 -2.42 -9.13 5.33
N ALA A 51 -2.68 -9.56 6.58
CA ALA A 51 -4.03 -9.76 7.11
C ALA A 51 -4.83 -8.46 7.10
N LEU A 52 -4.22 -7.33 7.52
CA LEU A 52 -4.85 -6.01 7.48
C LEU A 52 -5.30 -5.63 6.07
N HIS A 53 -4.40 -5.74 5.09
CA HIS A 53 -4.71 -5.35 3.71
C HIS A 53 -5.71 -6.30 3.05
N ALA A 54 -5.63 -7.60 3.33
CA ALA A 54 -6.57 -8.59 2.82
C ALA A 54 -7.98 -8.36 3.37
N SER A 55 -8.11 -8.14 4.68
CA SER A 55 -9.41 -7.86 5.31
C SER A 55 -9.99 -6.51 4.89
N TRP A 56 -9.14 -5.48 4.71
CA TRP A 56 -9.55 -4.19 4.15
C TRP A 56 -10.10 -4.34 2.72
N LEU A 57 -9.40 -5.08 1.86
CA LEU A 57 -9.85 -5.31 0.50
C LEU A 57 -11.14 -6.15 0.45
N ALA A 58 -11.25 -7.16 1.31
CA ALA A 58 -12.46 -7.95 1.46
C ALA A 58 -13.65 -7.10 1.93
N ALA A 59 -13.44 -6.22 2.92
CA ALA A 59 -14.49 -5.29 3.40
C ALA A 59 -14.97 -4.37 2.27
N ILE A 60 -14.06 -3.80 1.47
CA ILE A 60 -14.44 -2.97 0.32
C ILE A 60 -15.22 -3.81 -0.72
N ALA A 61 -14.76 -5.03 -1.02
CA ALA A 61 -15.40 -5.88 -2.02
C ALA A 61 -16.81 -6.31 -1.60
N LEU A 62 -16.99 -6.67 -0.32
CA LEU A 62 -18.28 -7.15 0.19
C LEU A 62 -19.29 -6.03 0.44
N LEU A 63 -18.82 -4.91 0.99
CA LEU A 63 -19.70 -3.81 1.40
C LEU A 63 -19.87 -2.74 0.30
N GLY A 64 -18.92 -2.64 -0.62
CA GLY A 64 -18.93 -1.64 -1.69
C GLY A 64 -19.55 -2.14 -3.00
N TRP A 65 -19.93 -3.41 -3.07
CA TRP A 65 -20.55 -3.96 -4.26
C TRP A 65 -21.90 -3.32 -4.56
N GLY A 66 -22.01 -2.67 -5.71
CA GLY A 66 -23.24 -1.95 -6.09
C GLY A 66 -23.39 -0.54 -5.52
N GLU A 67 -22.46 -0.10 -4.65
CA GLU A 67 -22.47 1.27 -4.14
C GLU A 67 -22.09 2.29 -5.21
N PRO A 68 -22.69 3.48 -5.21
CA PRO A 68 -22.38 4.52 -6.18
C PRO A 68 -20.95 5.03 -5.98
N VAL A 69 -20.22 5.14 -7.10
CA VAL A 69 -18.87 5.74 -7.11
C VAL A 69 -18.98 7.24 -6.89
N ARG A 70 -18.24 7.77 -5.93
CA ARG A 70 -18.18 9.21 -5.59
C ARG A 70 -17.04 9.89 -6.35
N PRO A 71 -17.35 10.75 -7.36
CA PRO A 71 -16.34 11.30 -8.28
C PRO A 71 -15.22 12.08 -7.57
N PHE A 72 -15.56 12.82 -6.52
CA PHE A 72 -14.57 13.59 -5.74
C PHE A 72 -13.49 12.68 -5.15
N TRP A 73 -13.89 11.60 -4.45
CA TRP A 73 -12.95 10.66 -3.85
C TRP A 73 -12.21 9.83 -4.90
N LEU A 74 -12.88 9.51 -6.02
CA LEU A 74 -12.23 8.86 -7.15
C LEU A 74 -11.11 9.73 -7.74
N ALA A 75 -11.34 11.03 -7.91
CA ALA A 75 -10.30 11.95 -8.38
C ALA A 75 -9.09 11.98 -7.44
N ILE A 76 -9.32 12.05 -6.11
CA ILE A 76 -8.23 11.96 -5.13
C ILE A 76 -7.50 10.61 -5.24
N PHE A 77 -8.26 9.52 -5.36
CA PHE A 77 -7.66 8.19 -5.53
C PHE A 77 -6.78 8.11 -6.77
N VAL A 78 -7.19 8.67 -7.90
CA VAL A 78 -6.39 8.72 -9.14
C VAL A 78 -5.08 9.50 -8.93
N LEU A 79 -5.11 10.61 -8.19
CA LEU A 79 -3.88 11.34 -7.84
C LEU A 79 -2.94 10.50 -6.97
N LEU A 80 -3.49 9.72 -6.04
CA LEU A 80 -2.69 8.79 -5.25
C LEU A 80 -2.06 7.69 -6.12
N GLN A 81 -2.76 7.23 -7.17
CA GLN A 81 -2.19 6.27 -8.12
C GLN A 81 -1.03 6.88 -8.93
N ALA A 82 -1.11 8.15 -9.31
CA ALA A 82 0.03 8.83 -9.94
C ALA A 82 1.24 8.90 -9.00
N LEU A 83 1.03 9.23 -7.72
CA LEU A 83 2.08 9.19 -6.69
C LEU A 83 2.64 7.78 -6.51
N ARG A 84 1.80 6.74 -6.54
CA ARG A 84 2.20 5.34 -6.47
C ARG A 84 3.14 4.96 -7.60
N LEU A 85 2.78 5.29 -8.83
CA LEU A 85 3.62 5.03 -10.00
C LEU A 85 4.97 5.76 -9.89
N TRP A 86 4.96 6.99 -9.37
CA TRP A 86 6.20 7.73 -9.13
C TRP A 86 7.10 7.06 -8.08
N ILE A 87 6.53 6.59 -6.97
CA ILE A 87 7.25 5.84 -5.93
C ILE A 87 7.82 4.54 -6.50
N LEU A 88 7.00 3.75 -7.20
CA LEU A 88 7.42 2.48 -7.82
C LEU A 88 8.54 2.70 -8.84
N GLY A 89 8.41 3.68 -9.72
CA GLY A 89 9.44 4.04 -10.69
C GLY A 89 10.74 4.54 -10.05
N THR A 90 10.64 5.26 -8.91
CA THR A 90 11.81 5.78 -8.20
C THR A 90 12.60 4.67 -7.50
N LEU A 91 11.92 3.72 -6.84
CA LEU A 91 12.56 2.59 -6.16
C LEU A 91 12.95 1.46 -7.12
N GLY A 92 12.14 1.25 -8.16
CA GLY A 92 12.39 0.19 -9.14
C GLY A 92 12.56 -1.18 -8.48
N PRO A 93 13.69 -1.87 -8.74
CA PRO A 93 13.96 -3.19 -8.18
C PRO A 93 14.10 -3.23 -6.65
N ARG A 94 14.25 -2.09 -6.00
CA ARG A 94 14.33 -1.98 -4.53
C ARG A 94 12.96 -1.90 -3.86
N TRP A 95 11.89 -1.71 -4.62
CA TRP A 95 10.56 -1.66 -4.05
C TRP A 95 10.09 -3.05 -3.61
N THR A 96 9.75 -3.18 -2.33
CA THR A 96 9.24 -4.41 -1.72
C THR A 96 8.12 -4.10 -0.73
N THR A 97 7.32 -5.10 -0.39
CA THR A 97 6.34 -5.04 0.71
C THR A 97 6.94 -5.48 2.05
N ARG A 98 8.17 -5.99 2.05
CA ARG A 98 8.95 -6.39 3.24
C ARG A 98 10.03 -5.36 3.54
N ILE A 99 10.60 -5.38 4.72
CA ILE A 99 11.78 -4.57 5.06
C ILE A 99 13.02 -5.36 4.65
N ILE A 100 13.55 -5.05 3.48
CA ILE A 100 14.73 -5.69 2.91
C ILE A 100 15.84 -4.66 2.84
N VAL A 101 16.91 -4.89 3.57
CA VAL A 101 18.06 -3.99 3.66
C VAL A 101 19.24 -4.59 2.89
N LEU A 102 19.76 -3.85 1.93
CA LEU A 102 20.99 -4.14 1.21
C LEU A 102 22.02 -3.08 1.62
N ASP A 103 23.29 -3.49 1.76
CA ASP A 103 24.37 -2.57 2.08
C ASP A 103 24.74 -1.68 0.87
N GLU A 104 23.83 -0.78 0.57
CA GLU A 104 23.91 0.19 -0.51
C GLU A 104 23.27 1.53 -0.07
N PRO A 105 23.72 2.67 -0.61
CA PRO A 105 23.15 3.98 -0.29
C PRO A 105 21.62 4.02 -0.48
N LEU A 106 20.93 4.65 0.46
CA LEU A 106 19.49 4.85 0.38
C LEU A 106 19.10 5.71 -0.82
N VAL A 107 17.94 5.41 -1.42
CA VAL A 107 17.39 6.22 -2.51
C VAL A 107 16.96 7.58 -1.95
N ARG A 108 17.55 8.66 -2.45
CA ARG A 108 17.27 10.06 -2.06
C ARG A 108 16.84 10.92 -3.25
N ARG A 109 16.01 10.35 -4.14
CA ARG A 109 15.47 11.03 -5.33
C ARG A 109 13.96 10.93 -5.40
N GLY A 110 13.32 11.74 -6.27
CA GLY A 110 11.88 11.77 -6.38
C GLY A 110 11.18 12.06 -5.05
N PRO A 111 10.11 11.34 -4.68
CA PRO A 111 9.39 11.56 -3.43
C PRO A 111 10.26 11.37 -2.17
N PHE A 112 11.33 10.56 -2.26
CA PHE A 112 12.26 10.27 -1.16
C PHE A 112 13.23 11.42 -0.86
N ARG A 113 13.21 12.47 -1.67
CA ARG A 113 13.94 13.72 -1.38
C ARG A 113 13.22 14.57 -0.35
N VAL A 114 11.88 14.51 -0.36
CA VAL A 114 11.01 15.36 0.46
C VAL A 114 10.49 14.61 1.68
N LEU A 115 10.09 13.36 1.51
CA LEU A 115 9.51 12.53 2.55
C LEU A 115 10.48 11.39 2.91
N ARG A 116 10.59 11.09 4.21
CA ARG A 116 11.39 9.96 4.69
C ARG A 116 10.77 8.61 4.32
N HIS A 117 9.43 8.52 4.39
CA HIS A 117 8.67 7.31 4.13
C HIS A 117 7.49 7.58 3.17
N PRO A 118 7.74 7.98 1.90
CA PRO A 118 6.66 8.36 0.98
C PRO A 118 5.70 7.21 0.68
N ASN A 119 6.19 5.96 0.65
CA ASN A 119 5.36 4.79 0.45
C ASN A 119 4.36 4.58 1.61
N TYR A 120 4.75 4.86 2.84
CA TYR A 120 3.85 4.75 4.00
C TYR A 120 2.81 5.87 4.02
N THR A 121 3.22 7.09 3.69
CA THR A 121 2.29 8.22 3.53
C THR A 121 1.23 7.90 2.48
N LEU A 122 1.63 7.33 1.35
CA LEU A 122 0.71 6.88 0.31
C LEU A 122 -0.25 5.80 0.82
N VAL A 123 0.26 4.77 1.50
CA VAL A 123 -0.58 3.68 2.04
C VAL A 123 -1.60 4.21 3.04
N VAL A 124 -1.22 5.14 3.92
CA VAL A 124 -2.16 5.79 4.86
C VAL A 124 -3.29 6.50 4.11
N ALA A 125 -2.95 7.26 3.08
CA ALA A 125 -3.93 7.97 2.27
C ALA A 125 -4.85 7.01 1.50
N GLU A 126 -4.32 5.94 0.91
CA GLU A 126 -5.12 4.98 0.16
C GLU A 126 -6.07 4.15 1.04
N ILE A 127 -5.62 3.74 2.24
CA ILE A 127 -6.46 3.01 3.20
C ILE A 127 -7.70 3.83 3.57
N ALA A 128 -7.55 5.16 3.69
CA ALA A 128 -8.66 6.05 3.95
C ALA A 128 -9.51 6.36 2.71
N VAL A 129 -8.88 6.71 1.59
CA VAL A 129 -9.56 7.24 0.42
C VAL A 129 -10.29 6.17 -0.39
N ALA A 130 -9.71 4.97 -0.59
CA ALA A 130 -10.34 3.98 -1.44
C ALA A 130 -11.73 3.52 -0.95
N PRO A 131 -11.99 3.26 0.36
CA PRO A 131 -13.36 3.00 0.82
C PRO A 131 -14.31 4.19 0.61
N LEU A 132 -13.82 5.42 0.73
CA LEU A 132 -14.62 6.63 0.54
C LEU A 132 -15.09 6.81 -0.90
N VAL A 133 -14.38 6.25 -1.88
CA VAL A 133 -14.84 6.20 -3.28
C VAL A 133 -16.21 5.52 -3.40
N LEU A 134 -16.47 4.52 -2.57
CA LEU A 134 -17.74 3.79 -2.50
C LEU A 134 -18.61 4.21 -1.30
N GLY A 135 -18.28 5.33 -0.64
CA GLY A 135 -19.05 5.84 0.49
C GLY A 135 -18.91 5.09 1.79
N LEU A 136 -17.96 4.18 1.91
CA LEU A 136 -17.75 3.33 3.07
C LEU A 136 -16.94 4.04 4.17
N GLY A 137 -17.51 5.10 4.76
CA GLY A 137 -16.83 5.92 5.78
C GLY A 137 -16.36 5.13 7.00
N TRP A 138 -17.17 4.16 7.46
CA TRP A 138 -16.79 3.28 8.57
C TRP A 138 -15.57 2.41 8.27
N VAL A 139 -15.52 1.82 7.06
CA VAL A 139 -14.36 1.03 6.61
C VAL A 139 -13.12 1.91 6.60
N ALA A 140 -13.22 3.13 6.04
CA ALA A 140 -12.13 4.08 6.04
C ALA A 140 -11.62 4.38 7.46
N LEU A 141 -12.51 4.67 8.41
CA LEU A 141 -12.15 5.01 9.78
C LEU A 141 -11.48 3.83 10.51
N VAL A 142 -12.13 2.67 10.50
CA VAL A 142 -11.64 1.48 11.22
C VAL A 142 -10.27 1.03 10.67
N PHE A 143 -10.16 0.90 9.35
CA PHE A 143 -8.90 0.45 8.76
C PHE A 143 -7.79 1.50 8.82
N SER A 144 -8.10 2.79 8.83
CA SER A 144 -7.10 3.83 9.09
C SER A 144 -6.53 3.73 10.51
N ALA A 145 -7.38 3.50 11.52
CA ALA A 145 -6.92 3.31 12.90
C ALA A 145 -6.04 2.05 13.05
N LEU A 146 -6.49 0.92 12.50
CA LEU A 146 -5.73 -0.34 12.50
C LEU A 146 -4.40 -0.19 11.75
N ASN A 147 -4.42 0.46 10.58
CA ASN A 147 -3.21 0.71 9.80
C ASN A 147 -2.22 1.61 10.54
N ALA A 148 -2.69 2.63 11.25
CA ALA A 148 -1.81 3.50 12.04
C ALA A 148 -1.05 2.71 13.12
N ALA A 149 -1.73 1.77 13.82
CA ALA A 149 -1.11 0.93 14.82
C ALA A 149 -0.05 0.00 14.21
N VAL A 150 -0.40 -0.72 13.12
CA VAL A 150 0.50 -1.65 12.44
C VAL A 150 1.68 -0.92 11.81
N LEU A 151 1.44 0.24 11.21
CA LEU A 151 2.46 1.07 10.59
C LEU A 151 3.44 1.63 11.62
N GLY A 152 2.99 1.96 12.83
CA GLY A 152 3.86 2.35 13.94
C GLY A 152 4.88 1.27 14.29
N ILE A 153 4.47 0.01 14.33
CA ILE A 153 5.38 -1.13 14.54
C ILE A 153 6.38 -1.22 13.38
N ARG A 154 5.88 -1.13 12.15
CA ARG A 154 6.69 -1.25 10.94
C ARG A 154 7.75 -0.16 10.82
N ILE A 155 7.39 1.11 11.05
CA ILE A 155 8.33 2.24 10.99
C ILE A 155 9.44 2.09 12.04
N ARG A 156 9.10 1.64 13.26
CA ARG A 156 10.11 1.38 14.28
C ARG A 156 11.10 0.30 13.85
N SER A 157 10.61 -0.81 13.32
CA SER A 157 11.44 -1.91 12.82
C SER A 157 12.32 -1.49 11.65
N GLU A 158 11.78 -0.72 10.71
CA GLU A 158 12.55 -0.22 9.56
C GLU A 158 13.60 0.81 9.98
N ASN A 159 13.26 1.73 10.87
CA ASN A 159 14.23 2.70 11.37
C ASN A 159 15.38 2.03 12.15
N ALA A 160 15.09 1.00 12.94
CA ALA A 160 16.13 0.23 13.65
C ALA A 160 17.07 -0.51 12.68
N ALA A 161 16.54 -0.98 11.55
CA ALA A 161 17.33 -1.66 10.52
C ALA A 161 18.18 -0.71 9.65
N LEU A 162 17.62 0.48 9.31
CA LEU A 162 18.27 1.43 8.39
C LEU A 162 19.19 2.43 9.10
N TYR A 163 18.97 2.67 10.40
CA TYR A 163 19.69 3.67 11.20
C TYR A 163 20.10 3.05 12.56
N PRO A 164 20.96 2.01 12.55
CA PRO A 164 21.48 1.47 13.79
C PRO A 164 22.21 2.58 14.57
N ARG A 165 21.95 2.63 15.89
CA ARG A 165 22.60 3.60 16.80
C ARG A 165 24.04 3.18 17.08
#